data_5927a1f1fcd142bf822e788a91e30ef3
#
_entry.id   5927a1f1fcd142bf822e788a91e30ef3
#
_cell.length_a   1.000
_cell.length_b   1.000
_cell.length_c   1.000
_cell.angle_alpha   90.00
_cell.angle_beta   90.00
_cell.angle_gamma   90.00
#
_symmetry.space_group_name_H-M   'P 1'
#
loop_
_entity.id
_entity.type
_entity.pdbx_description
1 polymer ?
#
loop_
_entity_poly.entity_id
_entity_poly.type
_entity_poly.pdbx_seq_one_letter_code
_entity_poly.pdbx_strand_id
1 'polypeptide(L)'
;MVIVGEDYGEGSSIMQERSYAFAMKAQMWLLDPRPNLPSIVDMVEKGFELSEASNTPIFYMMRIRGCHVTGEFVARDNVAPKHHNQAPVTPNREPEKIILPPFVYEQEREKIAKRLPAAIRFVEEHALNEVFPGRFDSVGIITCGGSYNTVIRALQRQGLA
;
A
#
# COMPACT_ATOMS: atom_id res chain seq x y z
N MET A 1 -4.05 8.85 2.55
CA MET A 1 -3.03 8.11 1.76
C MET A 1 -1.90 9.03 1.36
N VAL A 2 -0.66 8.58 1.45
CA VAL A 2 0.55 9.32 1.04
C VAL A 2 1.15 8.59 -0.16
N ILE A 3 1.13 9.23 -1.33
CA ILE A 3 1.76 8.69 -2.53
C ILE A 3 3.23 9.08 -2.49
N VAL A 4 4.11 8.08 -2.57
CA VAL A 4 5.56 8.26 -2.51
C VAL A 4 6.21 7.75 -3.78
N GLY A 5 7.11 8.56 -4.36
CA GLY A 5 7.95 8.17 -5.49
C GLY A 5 9.17 7.40 -5.02
N GLU A 6 9.53 6.35 -5.74
CA GLU A 6 10.75 5.56 -5.51
C GLU A 6 11.56 5.48 -6.79
N ASP A 7 12.80 5.84 -6.68
CA ASP A 7 13.71 5.99 -7.82
C ASP A 7 15.04 5.29 -7.57
N TYR A 8 14.99 3.99 -7.37
CA TYR A 8 16.18 3.19 -7.14
C TYR A 8 17.00 3.05 -8.40
N GLY A 9 18.29 3.39 -8.35
CA GLY A 9 19.32 2.99 -9.28
C GLY A 9 19.05 3.09 -10.79
N GLU A 10 17.79 3.13 -11.15
CA GLU A 10 17.28 3.22 -12.52
C GLU A 10 16.86 4.62 -12.93
N GLY A 11 16.66 5.48 -11.96
CA GLY A 11 16.28 6.85 -12.15
C GLY A 11 17.46 7.79 -12.05
N SER A 12 17.16 9.05 -12.22
CA SER A 12 18.16 10.14 -12.20
C SER A 12 18.19 10.88 -10.87
N SER A 13 17.51 10.37 -9.86
CA SER A 13 17.46 11.02 -8.54
C SER A 13 18.83 11.07 -7.88
N ILE A 14 19.17 12.23 -7.36
CA ILE A 14 20.41 12.44 -6.59
C ILE A 14 20.38 11.62 -5.29
N MET A 15 19.21 11.46 -4.69
CA MET A 15 19.02 10.67 -3.48
C MET A 15 18.13 9.46 -3.76
N GLN A 16 18.56 8.32 -3.22
CA GLN A 16 17.77 7.09 -3.28
C GLN A 16 16.83 7.06 -2.08
N GLU A 17 15.54 7.14 -2.34
CA GLU A 17 14.52 7.04 -1.31
C GLU A 17 14.41 5.60 -0.77
N ARG A 18 13.89 5.48 0.42
CA ARG A 18 13.69 4.21 1.13
C ARG A 18 12.31 4.20 1.78
N SER A 19 11.26 4.40 0.98
CA SER A 19 9.90 4.59 1.47
C SER A 19 9.40 3.41 2.31
N TYR A 20 9.78 2.18 1.97
CA TYR A 20 9.41 1.02 2.78
C TYR A 20 9.98 1.09 4.20
N ALA A 21 11.22 1.60 4.38
CA ALA A 21 11.82 1.76 5.69
C ALA A 21 11.10 2.85 6.51
N PHE A 22 10.65 3.92 5.85
CA PHE A 22 9.81 4.92 6.50
C PHE A 22 8.45 4.37 6.90
N ALA A 23 7.83 3.57 6.05
CA ALA A 23 6.56 2.91 6.38
C ALA A 23 6.70 1.97 7.59
N MET A 24 7.75 1.17 7.63
CA MET A 24 8.06 0.31 8.77
C MET A 24 8.31 1.10 10.05
N LYS A 25 9.12 2.16 9.98
CA LYS A 25 9.41 3.03 11.13
C LYS A 25 8.15 3.75 11.65
N ALA A 26 7.33 4.25 10.75
CA ALA A 26 6.08 4.92 11.09
C ALA A 26 4.96 3.93 11.42
N GLN A 27 5.17 2.63 11.17
CA GLN A 27 4.17 1.58 11.33
C GLN A 27 2.87 1.88 10.57
N MET A 28 3.05 2.38 9.35
CA MET A 28 2.00 2.62 8.37
C MET A 28 1.98 1.49 7.34
N TRP A 29 0.81 1.20 6.81
CA TRP A 29 0.68 0.17 5.79
C TRP A 29 1.30 0.67 4.48
N LEU A 30 1.94 -0.24 3.75
CA LEU A 30 2.58 0.06 2.48
C LEU A 30 1.94 -0.77 1.37
N LEU A 31 1.43 -0.11 0.35
CA LEU A 31 0.99 -0.72 -0.89
C LEU A 31 2.03 -0.50 -1.98
N ASP A 32 2.47 -1.58 -2.61
CA ASP A 32 3.45 -1.59 -3.72
C ASP A 32 2.83 -2.34 -4.91
N PRO A 33 2.02 -1.67 -5.74
CA PRO A 33 1.30 -2.33 -6.83
C PRO A 33 2.25 -2.86 -7.90
N ARG A 34 1.79 -3.89 -8.60
CA ARG A 34 2.45 -4.33 -9.83
C ARG A 34 2.41 -3.20 -10.87
N PRO A 35 3.50 -3.03 -11.69
CA PRO A 35 3.57 -1.95 -12.66
C PRO A 35 2.71 -2.23 -13.91
N ASN A 36 1.41 -2.21 -13.72
CA ASN A 36 0.40 -2.18 -14.79
C ASN A 36 -0.77 -1.28 -14.37
N LEU A 37 -1.40 -0.62 -15.31
CA LEU A 37 -2.41 0.40 -15.02
C LEU A 37 -3.62 -0.13 -14.23
N PRO A 38 -4.22 -1.28 -14.57
CA PRO A 38 -5.34 -1.81 -13.80
C PRO A 38 -5.00 -2.00 -12.31
N SER A 39 -3.85 -2.62 -12.00
CA SER A 39 -3.41 -2.82 -10.61
C SER A 39 -3.11 -1.50 -9.90
N ILE A 40 -2.48 -0.56 -10.60
CA ILE A 40 -2.16 0.75 -10.05
C ILE A 40 -3.44 1.51 -9.68
N VAL A 41 -4.42 1.53 -10.56
CA VAL A 41 -5.68 2.27 -10.32
C VAL A 41 -6.52 1.60 -9.24
N ASP A 42 -6.71 0.28 -9.31
CA ASP A 42 -7.50 -0.46 -8.32
C ASP A 42 -6.90 -0.35 -6.92
N MET A 43 -5.58 -0.41 -6.81
CA MET A 43 -4.88 -0.33 -5.53
C MET A 43 -4.99 1.06 -4.87
N VAL A 44 -5.25 2.13 -5.65
CA VAL A 44 -5.55 3.46 -5.08
C VAL A 44 -6.86 3.43 -4.31
N GLU A 45 -7.92 2.88 -4.91
CA GLU A 45 -9.21 2.75 -4.24
C GLU A 45 -9.09 1.87 -3.00
N LYS A 46 -8.45 0.70 -3.13
CA LYS A 46 -8.18 -0.21 -2.02
C LYS A 46 -7.34 0.42 -0.92
N GLY A 47 -6.45 1.32 -1.26
CA GLY A 47 -5.68 2.08 -0.30
C GLY A 47 -6.53 2.99 0.59
N PHE A 48 -7.50 3.67 0.04
CA PHE A 48 -8.44 4.46 0.83
C PHE A 48 -9.32 3.57 1.71
N GLU A 49 -9.86 2.49 1.15
CA GLU A 49 -10.68 1.54 1.90
C GLU A 49 -9.90 0.89 3.07
N LEU A 50 -8.65 0.48 2.84
CA LEU A 50 -7.78 -0.06 3.88
C LEU A 50 -7.48 0.98 4.98
N SER A 51 -7.25 2.23 4.59
CA SER A 51 -7.04 3.33 5.54
C SER A 51 -8.23 3.50 6.47
N GLU A 52 -9.43 3.52 5.92
CA GLU A 52 -10.66 3.63 6.71
C GLU A 52 -10.90 2.38 7.57
N ALA A 53 -10.73 1.18 7.02
CA ALA A 53 -10.93 -0.08 7.73
C ALA A 53 -9.99 -0.25 8.92
N SER A 54 -8.77 0.24 8.82
CA SER A 54 -7.72 0.09 9.83
C SER A 54 -7.45 1.35 10.65
N ASN A 55 -8.17 2.45 10.38
CA ASN A 55 -7.94 3.76 11.01
C ASN A 55 -6.43 4.12 11.04
N THR A 56 -5.74 3.90 9.91
CA THR A 56 -4.29 4.11 9.81
C THR A 56 -3.95 4.69 8.45
N PRO A 57 -3.09 5.72 8.37
CA PRO A 57 -2.62 6.24 7.10
C PRO A 57 -1.84 5.18 6.32
N ILE A 58 -1.80 5.34 5.00
CA ILE A 58 -1.17 4.39 4.09
C ILE A 58 -0.12 5.09 3.25
N PHE A 59 1.01 4.44 3.07
CA PHE A 59 1.93 4.72 1.98
C PHE A 59 1.53 3.95 0.73
N TYR A 60 1.42 4.67 -0.37
CA TYR A 60 1.23 4.11 -1.69
C TYR A 60 2.50 4.35 -2.50
N MET A 61 3.24 3.28 -2.77
CA MET A 61 4.54 3.39 -3.41
C MET A 61 4.41 3.33 -4.93
N MET A 62 4.86 4.41 -5.59
CA MET A 62 5.00 4.47 -7.04
C MET A 62 6.48 4.39 -7.39
N ARG A 63 6.91 3.22 -7.85
CA ARG A 63 8.27 3.06 -8.36
C ARG A 63 8.36 3.69 -9.75
N ILE A 64 9.55 4.15 -10.12
CA ILE A 64 9.79 4.81 -11.41
C ILE A 64 9.22 4.03 -12.59
N ARG A 65 9.36 2.71 -12.59
CA ARG A 65 8.76 1.87 -13.64
C ARG A 65 7.24 1.94 -13.68
N GLY A 66 6.60 2.08 -12.54
CA GLY A 66 5.15 2.31 -12.45
C GLY A 66 4.74 3.68 -12.98
N CYS A 67 5.58 4.71 -12.74
CA CYS A 67 5.31 6.06 -13.24
C CYS A 67 5.40 6.17 -14.77
N HIS A 68 6.17 5.30 -15.41
CA HIS A 68 6.38 5.29 -16.86
C HIS A 68 5.49 4.29 -17.60
N VAL A 69 4.61 3.61 -16.89
CA VAL A 69 3.66 2.67 -17.52
C VAL A 69 2.62 3.44 -18.30
N THR A 70 2.43 3.02 -19.54
CA THR A 70 1.33 3.47 -20.40
C THR A 70 0.46 2.28 -20.76
N GLY A 71 -0.85 2.51 -20.94
CA GLY A 71 -1.78 1.45 -21.28
C GLY A 71 -3.20 1.91 -21.11
N GLU A 72 -4.11 0.95 -21.03
CA GLU A 72 -5.54 1.17 -20.89
C GLU A 72 -6.04 0.47 -19.62
N PHE A 73 -7.07 1.01 -19.03
CA PHE A 73 -7.84 0.38 -17.97
C PHE A 73 -9.32 0.71 -18.12
N VAL A 74 -10.17 -0.14 -17.58
CA VAL A 74 -11.61 0.10 -17.56
C VAL A 74 -11.93 0.97 -16.36
N ALA A 75 -12.33 2.21 -16.62
CA ALA A 75 -12.77 3.11 -15.56
C ALA A 75 -14.14 2.65 -15.04
N ARG A 76 -14.33 2.77 -13.74
CA ARG A 76 -15.65 2.61 -13.11
C ARG A 76 -16.43 3.92 -13.24
N ASP A 77 -17.75 3.83 -13.15
CA ASP A 77 -18.59 5.01 -13.09
C ASP A 77 -18.27 5.83 -11.85
N ASN A 78 -18.29 7.16 -12.00
CA ASN A 78 -18.12 8.06 -10.88
C ASN A 78 -19.28 7.89 -9.90
N VAL A 79 -18.96 7.53 -8.68
CA VAL A 79 -19.91 7.45 -7.58
C VAL A 79 -19.68 8.62 -6.65
N ALA A 80 -20.76 9.32 -6.30
CA ALA A 80 -20.65 10.40 -5.32
C ALA A 80 -20.09 9.86 -3.99
N PRO A 81 -19.15 10.57 -3.37
CA PRO A 81 -18.59 10.12 -2.10
C PRO A 81 -19.68 10.05 -1.02
N LYS A 82 -19.69 8.96 -0.28
CA LYS A 82 -20.66 8.76 0.82
C LYS A 82 -20.45 9.75 1.96
N HIS A 83 -19.23 10.26 2.09
CA HIS A 83 -18.85 11.20 3.12
C HIS A 83 -18.28 12.45 2.45
N HIS A 84 -18.90 13.58 2.70
CA HIS A 84 -18.32 14.87 2.37
C HIS A 84 -17.46 15.32 3.55
N ASN A 85 -16.19 15.61 3.32
CA ASN A 85 -15.36 16.29 4.30
C ASN A 85 -15.84 17.74 4.48
N GLN A 86 -16.91 17.90 5.23
CA GLN A 86 -17.20 19.18 5.82
C GLN A 86 -16.39 19.26 7.10
N ALA A 87 -15.37 20.11 7.10
CA ALA A 87 -14.65 20.41 8.32
C ALA A 87 -15.67 20.84 9.38
N PRO A 88 -15.74 20.18 10.54
CA PRO A 88 -16.69 20.58 11.58
C PRO A 88 -16.40 22.02 11.99
N VAL A 89 -17.45 22.83 12.06
CA VAL A 89 -17.36 24.23 12.51
C VAL A 89 -16.74 24.30 13.92
N THR A 90 -17.00 23.27 14.72
CA THR A 90 -16.40 23.11 16.04
C THR A 90 -15.63 21.80 16.04
N PRO A 91 -14.29 21.83 15.99
CA PRO A 91 -13.51 20.60 16.00
C PRO A 91 -13.71 19.85 17.32
N ASN A 92 -13.98 18.54 17.21
CA ASN A 92 -14.00 17.68 18.38
C ASN A 92 -12.55 17.53 18.88
N ARG A 93 -12.31 17.94 20.11
CA ARG A 93 -11.01 17.77 20.76
C ARG A 93 -11.04 16.44 21.53
N GLU A 94 -10.17 15.54 21.15
CA GLU A 94 -10.01 14.25 21.79
C GLU A 94 -8.69 14.26 22.61
N PRO A 95 -8.73 14.66 23.89
CA PRO A 95 -7.51 14.78 24.71
C PRO A 95 -6.73 13.46 24.79
N GLU A 96 -7.40 12.32 24.74
CA GLU A 96 -6.84 10.97 24.75
C GLU A 96 -6.00 10.64 23.51
N LYS A 97 -6.13 11.45 22.45
CA LYS A 97 -5.30 11.32 21.24
C LYS A 97 -4.06 12.21 21.25
N ILE A 98 -3.86 12.97 22.31
CA ILE A 98 -2.64 13.75 22.49
C ILE A 98 -1.46 12.81 22.71
N ILE A 99 -0.32 13.10 22.05
CA ILE A 99 0.90 12.28 22.14
C ILE A 99 1.66 12.62 23.44
N LEU A 100 1.06 12.33 24.56
CA LEU A 100 1.62 12.48 25.91
C LEU A 100 1.26 11.26 26.78
N PRO A 101 2.11 10.88 27.75
CA PRO A 101 1.73 9.86 28.73
C PRO A 101 0.47 10.26 29.51
N PRO A 102 -0.43 9.31 29.79
CA PRO A 102 -0.39 7.87 29.46
C PRO A 102 -0.91 7.52 28.07
N PHE A 103 -1.45 8.49 27.33
CA PHE A 103 -2.17 8.25 26.06
C PHE A 103 -1.32 7.65 24.95
N VAL A 104 -0.02 7.93 24.89
CA VAL A 104 0.90 7.28 23.95
C VAL A 104 0.86 5.77 24.09
N TYR A 105 0.86 5.26 25.32
CA TYR A 105 0.79 3.83 25.58
C TYR A 105 -0.55 3.22 25.14
N GLU A 106 -1.64 3.91 25.40
CA GLU A 106 -2.97 3.45 24.99
C GLU A 106 -3.11 3.40 23.45
N GLN A 107 -2.54 4.38 22.76
CA GLN A 107 -2.51 4.38 21.28
C GLN A 107 -1.68 3.21 20.71
N GLU A 108 -0.55 2.88 21.34
CA GLU A 108 0.24 1.71 20.95
C GLU A 108 -0.53 0.41 21.18
N ARG A 109 -1.22 0.27 22.30
CA ARG A 109 -2.08 -0.90 22.59
C ARG A 109 -3.21 -1.01 21.56
N GLU A 110 -3.87 0.11 21.24
CA GLU A 110 -4.94 0.13 20.25
C GLU A 110 -4.44 -0.28 18.87
N LYS A 111 -3.27 0.20 18.47
CA LYS A 111 -2.67 -0.16 17.19
C LYS A 111 -2.47 -1.67 17.06
N ILE A 112 -1.89 -2.30 18.09
CA ILE A 112 -1.63 -3.74 18.10
C ILE A 112 -2.94 -4.55 18.21
N ALA A 113 -3.86 -4.12 19.08
CA ALA A 113 -5.05 -4.90 19.41
C ALA A 113 -6.18 -4.73 18.38
N LYS A 114 -6.24 -3.61 17.66
CA LYS A 114 -7.36 -3.30 16.76
C LYS A 114 -6.92 -2.99 15.33
N ARG A 115 -6.04 -1.98 15.16
CA ARG A 115 -5.71 -1.45 13.83
C ARG A 115 -4.95 -2.46 12.98
N LEU A 116 -3.91 -3.10 13.52
CA LEU A 116 -3.16 -4.12 12.81
C LEU A 116 -4.01 -5.35 12.43
N PRO A 117 -4.79 -5.97 13.34
CA PRO A 117 -5.68 -7.05 12.95
C PRO A 117 -6.74 -6.65 11.91
N ALA A 118 -7.24 -5.41 11.96
CA ALA A 118 -8.18 -4.92 10.96
C ALA A 118 -7.53 -4.79 9.58
N ALA A 119 -6.29 -4.28 9.53
CA ALA A 119 -5.53 -4.21 8.29
C ALA A 119 -5.24 -5.60 7.70
N ILE A 120 -4.83 -6.56 8.53
CA ILE A 120 -4.56 -7.93 8.11
C ILE A 120 -5.82 -8.56 7.50
N ARG A 121 -6.96 -8.48 8.20
CA ARG A 121 -8.23 -8.98 7.67
C ARG A 121 -8.60 -8.35 6.34
N PHE A 122 -8.47 -7.03 6.22
CA PHE A 122 -8.77 -6.34 4.97
C PHE A 122 -7.89 -6.83 3.81
N VAL A 123 -6.58 -6.98 4.06
CA VAL A 123 -5.61 -7.47 3.06
C VAL A 123 -5.98 -8.88 2.61
N GLU A 124 -6.39 -9.76 3.53
CA GLU A 124 -6.81 -11.14 3.24
C GLU A 124 -8.15 -11.18 2.49
N GLU A 125 -9.18 -10.49 2.99
CA GLU A 125 -10.52 -10.47 2.41
C GLU A 125 -10.55 -9.90 0.98
N HIS A 126 -9.66 -8.96 0.69
CA HIS A 126 -9.57 -8.32 -0.64
C HIS A 126 -8.43 -8.88 -1.50
N ALA A 127 -7.73 -9.93 -1.01
CA ALA A 127 -6.62 -10.57 -1.72
C ALA A 127 -5.58 -9.57 -2.25
N LEU A 128 -5.22 -8.56 -1.44
CA LEU A 128 -4.26 -7.53 -1.87
C LEU A 128 -2.87 -8.11 -2.09
N ASN A 129 -2.52 -9.19 -1.38
CA ASN A 129 -1.35 -10.00 -1.69
C ASN A 129 -1.75 -11.06 -2.70
N GLU A 130 -1.19 -10.97 -3.90
CA GLU A 130 -1.51 -11.89 -4.99
C GLU A 130 -0.64 -13.14 -4.92
N VAL A 131 -1.25 -14.30 -5.17
CA VAL A 131 -0.56 -15.58 -5.24
C VAL A 131 -0.71 -16.15 -6.64
N PHE A 132 0.41 -16.39 -7.30
CA PHE A 132 0.46 -16.98 -8.63
C PHE A 132 1.02 -18.40 -8.50
N PRO A 133 0.23 -19.45 -8.80
CA PRO A 133 0.73 -20.81 -8.76
C PRO A 133 1.83 -21.01 -9.82
N GLY A 134 2.93 -21.60 -9.41
CA GLY A 134 4.05 -21.94 -10.28
C GLY A 134 3.98 -23.38 -10.80
N ARG A 135 4.89 -23.71 -11.68
CA ARG A 135 5.04 -25.08 -12.22
C ARG A 135 5.63 -26.04 -11.19
N PHE A 136 6.39 -25.53 -10.23
CA PHE A 136 7.10 -26.33 -9.22
C PHE A 136 6.61 -25.94 -7.82
N ASP A 137 6.18 -26.94 -7.06
CA ASP A 137 5.64 -26.73 -5.70
C ASP A 137 6.75 -26.68 -4.62
N SER A 138 7.99 -26.97 -5.00
CA SER A 138 9.12 -27.06 -4.06
C SER A 138 9.80 -25.71 -3.78
N VAL A 139 9.51 -24.68 -4.57
CA VAL A 139 10.13 -23.36 -4.44
C VAL A 139 9.06 -22.28 -4.49
N GLY A 140 9.03 -21.44 -3.45
CA GLY A 140 8.22 -20.22 -3.42
C GLY A 140 9.07 -18.97 -3.58
N ILE A 141 8.58 -17.99 -4.33
CA ILE A 141 9.22 -16.69 -4.49
C ILE A 141 8.27 -15.62 -3.91
N ILE A 142 8.76 -14.86 -2.93
CA ILE A 142 8.06 -13.72 -2.38
C ILE A 142 8.73 -12.45 -2.91
N THR A 143 7.94 -11.56 -3.50
CA THR A 143 8.45 -10.32 -4.08
C THR A 143 7.49 -9.16 -3.85
N CYS A 144 8.01 -7.94 -3.84
CA CYS A 144 7.20 -6.74 -3.87
C CYS A 144 6.62 -6.51 -5.27
N GLY A 145 5.45 -5.86 -5.36
CA GLY A 145 4.74 -5.64 -6.61
C GLY A 145 5.59 -4.98 -7.70
N GLY A 146 6.34 -3.95 -7.34
CA GLY A 146 7.23 -3.27 -8.29
C GLY A 146 8.32 -4.14 -8.92
N SER A 147 8.67 -5.27 -8.31
CA SER A 147 9.66 -6.24 -8.83
C SER A 147 9.04 -7.37 -9.63
N TYR A 148 7.71 -7.50 -9.64
CA TYR A 148 7.00 -8.63 -10.24
C TYR A 148 7.42 -8.90 -11.69
N ASN A 149 7.36 -7.90 -12.57
CA ASN A 149 7.68 -8.08 -13.99
C ASN A 149 9.12 -8.54 -14.20
N THR A 150 10.06 -8.08 -13.38
CA THR A 150 11.47 -8.48 -13.45
C THR A 150 11.65 -9.96 -13.07
N VAL A 151 10.99 -10.38 -12.00
CA VAL A 151 11.03 -11.79 -11.55
C VAL A 151 10.41 -12.70 -12.61
N ILE A 152 9.21 -12.39 -13.09
CA ILE A 152 8.54 -13.19 -14.13
C ILE A 152 9.39 -13.29 -15.39
N ARG A 153 9.97 -12.17 -15.85
CA ARG A 153 10.85 -12.22 -17.02
C ARG A 153 12.11 -13.05 -16.80
N ALA A 154 12.69 -13.02 -15.61
CA ALA A 154 13.83 -13.86 -15.27
C ALA A 154 13.46 -15.35 -15.31
N LEU A 155 12.31 -15.73 -14.71
CA LEU A 155 11.79 -17.10 -14.74
C LEU A 155 11.52 -17.59 -16.15
N GLN A 156 10.88 -16.77 -16.99
CA GLN A 156 10.62 -17.08 -18.40
C GLN A 156 11.91 -17.36 -19.18
N ARG A 157 12.94 -16.53 -18.96
CA ARG A 157 14.26 -16.76 -19.61
C ARG A 157 14.94 -18.04 -19.20
N GLN A 158 14.63 -18.55 -18.02
CA GLN A 158 15.14 -19.81 -17.50
C GLN A 158 14.21 -21.00 -17.81
N GLY A 159 13.10 -20.79 -18.49
CA GLY A 159 12.10 -21.84 -18.76
C GLY A 159 11.36 -22.32 -17.51
N LEU A 160 11.29 -21.48 -16.47
CA LEU A 160 10.70 -21.83 -15.16
C LEU A 160 9.29 -21.23 -14.96
N ALA A 161 8.80 -20.42 -15.87
CA ALA A 161 7.45 -19.80 -15.84
C ALA A 161 6.63 -20.24 -17.04
#